data_8721eb62c9a779ec7067e3cabe4ffdf3
#
_entry.id   8721eb62c9a779ec7067e3cabe4ffdf3
#
_cell.length_a   1.000
_cell.length_b   1.000
_cell.length_c   1.000
_cell.angle_alpha   90.00
_cell.angle_beta   90.00
_cell.angle_gamma   90.00
#
_symmetry.space_group_name_H-M   'P 1'
#
loop_
_entity.id
_entity.type
_entity.pdbx_description
1 polymer ?
#
loop_
_entity_poly.entity_id
_entity_poly.type
_entity_poly.pdbx_seq_one_letter_code
_entity_poly.pdbx_strand_id
1 'polypeptide(L)'
;RYAIGTNTVTTPGLDVGSKNGTALPALANAVPGQWDLVEIDAHRRYATLATRRAHGVRISRQYPRSRFIAGSVTELPGPYGFVTWILPFIDPAPLAAWGLPNRLYEPERLLEHVKRIIAPGGTLFVVNQGEVEYDIQHGLFRALDMSATPLGKIESAVSPFKRDRYCWRWTAPA
;
A
#
# COMPACT_ATOMS: atom_id res chain seq x y z
N ARG A 1 -7.03 -7.41 -17.33
CA ARG A 1 -7.83 -6.31 -16.73
C ARG A 1 -8.53 -6.90 -15.53
N TYR A 2 -8.05 -6.63 -14.33
CA TYR A 2 -8.79 -6.95 -13.13
C TYR A 2 -9.90 -5.90 -13.01
N ALA A 3 -11.16 -6.31 -13.14
CA ALA A 3 -12.29 -5.41 -12.97
C ALA A 3 -12.36 -5.01 -11.48
N ILE A 4 -11.91 -3.80 -11.19
CA ILE A 4 -12.25 -3.12 -9.95
C ILE A 4 -13.70 -2.69 -10.13
N GLY A 5 -14.62 -3.30 -9.38
CA GLY A 5 -16.03 -2.93 -9.46
C GLY A 5 -16.19 -1.42 -9.23
N THR A 6 -16.92 -0.75 -10.10
CA THR A 6 -17.20 0.69 -10.06
C THR A 6 -18.24 1.04 -8.98
N ASN A 7 -18.06 0.56 -7.76
CA ASN A 7 -18.80 1.13 -6.65
C ASN A 7 -18.21 2.52 -6.38
N THR A 8 -19.02 3.53 -6.43
CA THR A 8 -18.71 4.88 -5.98
C THR A 8 -18.34 4.81 -4.50
N VAL A 9 -17.04 4.60 -4.23
CA VAL A 9 -16.52 4.45 -2.88
C VAL A 9 -16.63 5.82 -2.22
N THR A 10 -17.61 5.99 -1.33
CA THR A 10 -17.78 7.21 -0.52
C THR A 10 -16.67 7.36 0.53
N THR A 11 -15.98 6.26 0.86
CA THR A 11 -14.84 6.21 1.76
C THR A 11 -13.53 6.45 1.02
N PRO A 12 -12.55 7.13 1.62
CA PRO A 12 -11.26 7.41 0.97
C PRO A 12 -10.48 6.12 0.65
N GLY A 13 -9.62 6.21 -0.37
CA GLY A 13 -8.57 5.23 -0.61
C GLY A 13 -7.34 5.51 0.26
N LEU A 14 -6.54 4.48 0.51
CA LEU A 14 -5.28 4.57 1.24
C LEU A 14 -4.16 3.86 0.46
N ASP A 15 -3.01 4.53 0.29
CA ASP A 15 -1.79 3.92 -0.22
C ASP A 15 -0.75 3.83 0.90
N VAL A 16 -0.47 2.60 1.37
CA VAL A 16 0.46 2.33 2.48
C VAL A 16 1.87 2.16 1.95
N GLY A 17 2.82 2.91 2.52
CA GLY A 17 4.20 2.95 2.02
C GLY A 17 4.28 3.64 0.65
N SER A 18 3.55 4.73 0.50
CA SER A 18 3.36 5.45 -0.76
C SER A 18 4.65 6.06 -1.36
N LYS A 19 5.77 5.93 -0.65
CA LYS A 19 7.08 6.45 -1.05
C LYS A 19 7.03 7.97 -1.26
N ASN A 20 6.87 8.43 -2.48
CA ASN A 20 6.78 9.83 -2.85
C ASN A 20 5.46 10.17 -3.57
N GLY A 21 4.47 9.29 -3.49
CA GLY A 21 3.13 9.48 -4.02
C GLY A 21 3.00 9.27 -5.54
N THR A 22 4.02 8.74 -6.22
CA THR A 22 4.00 8.57 -7.68
C THR A 22 2.96 7.58 -8.19
N ALA A 23 2.41 6.72 -7.32
CA ALA A 23 1.32 5.81 -7.68
C ALA A 23 -0.05 6.51 -7.76
N LEU A 24 -0.22 7.65 -7.09
CA LEU A 24 -1.52 8.33 -6.98
C LEU A 24 -2.24 8.59 -8.31
N PRO A 25 -1.58 9.02 -9.40
CA PRO A 25 -2.26 9.20 -10.69
C PRO A 25 -2.94 7.93 -11.19
N ALA A 26 -2.25 6.79 -11.07
CA ALA A 26 -2.80 5.50 -11.50
C ALA A 26 -3.90 5.02 -10.55
N LEU A 27 -3.72 5.21 -9.24
CA LEU A 27 -4.70 4.83 -8.22
C LEU A 27 -5.99 5.63 -8.36
N ALA A 28 -5.90 6.95 -8.49
CA ALA A 28 -7.06 7.83 -8.65
C ALA A 28 -7.81 7.62 -9.98
N ASN A 29 -7.10 7.16 -11.01
CA ASN A 29 -7.73 6.77 -12.26
C ASN A 29 -8.45 5.40 -12.15
N ALA A 30 -7.90 4.47 -11.40
CA ALA A 30 -8.47 3.14 -11.21
C ALA A 30 -9.65 3.14 -10.21
N VAL A 31 -9.53 3.91 -9.14
CA VAL A 31 -10.54 4.08 -8.09
C VAL A 31 -10.68 5.58 -7.83
N PRO A 32 -11.63 6.22 -8.53
CA PRO A 32 -11.89 7.67 -8.37
C PRO A 32 -12.28 8.02 -6.93
N GLY A 33 -11.74 9.13 -6.43
CA GLY A 33 -12.06 9.61 -5.10
C GLY A 33 -10.90 10.26 -4.38
N GLN A 34 -11.06 10.47 -3.09
CA GLN A 34 -10.03 10.97 -2.20
C GLN A 34 -9.04 9.86 -1.86
N TRP A 35 -7.74 10.19 -1.76
CA TRP A 35 -6.68 9.27 -1.36
C TRP A 35 -5.83 9.85 -0.24
N ASP A 36 -5.56 9.03 0.77
CA ASP A 36 -4.52 9.25 1.76
C ASP A 36 -3.27 8.45 1.36
N LEU A 37 -2.12 9.10 1.37
CA LEU A 37 -0.83 8.52 1.01
C LEU A 37 0.04 8.54 2.26
N VAL A 38 0.27 7.40 2.91
CA VAL A 38 1.06 7.34 4.15
C VAL A 38 2.45 6.76 3.89
N GLU A 39 3.49 7.43 4.45
CA GLU A 39 4.88 7.02 4.29
C GLU A 39 5.67 7.22 5.58
N ILE A 40 6.23 6.13 6.10
CA ILE A 40 7.03 6.15 7.33
C ILE A 40 8.40 6.81 7.12
N ASP A 41 9.00 6.62 5.93
CA ASP A 41 10.30 7.19 5.55
C ASP A 41 10.15 8.49 4.73
N ALA A 42 9.16 9.30 5.10
CA ALA A 42 8.76 10.51 4.37
C ALA A 42 9.87 11.58 4.28
N HIS A 43 10.82 11.57 5.20
CA HIS A 43 11.90 12.55 5.27
C HIS A 43 13.17 12.13 4.51
N ARG A 44 13.20 10.94 3.91
CA ARG A 44 14.29 10.52 3.04
C ARG A 44 14.48 11.51 1.90
N ARG A 45 15.74 11.91 1.70
CA ARG A 45 16.11 12.84 0.62
C ARG A 45 16.54 12.09 -0.64
N TYR A 46 16.21 12.66 -1.77
CA TYR A 46 16.76 12.30 -3.07
C TYR A 46 18.04 13.07 -3.37
N ALA A 47 18.76 12.72 -4.43
CA ALA A 47 19.94 13.45 -4.89
C ALA A 47 19.66 14.94 -5.16
N THR A 48 18.42 15.30 -5.47
CA THR A 48 17.93 16.68 -5.62
C THR A 48 17.73 17.42 -4.28
N LEU A 49 18.07 16.81 -3.15
CA LEU A 49 17.82 17.28 -1.80
C LEU A 49 16.34 17.38 -1.40
N ALA A 50 15.41 17.20 -2.33
CA ALA A 50 14.00 17.14 -2.02
C ALA A 50 13.66 15.87 -1.24
N THR A 51 12.72 15.95 -0.29
CA THR A 51 12.26 14.79 0.47
C THR A 51 11.12 14.06 -0.26
N ARG A 52 10.88 12.80 0.12
CA ARG A 52 9.66 12.06 -0.31
C ARG A 52 8.41 12.85 0.02
N ARG A 53 8.34 13.44 1.23
CA ARG A 53 7.23 14.29 1.67
C ARG A 53 7.01 15.47 0.73
N ALA A 54 8.05 16.18 0.33
CA ALA A 54 7.93 17.33 -0.58
C ALA A 54 7.33 16.91 -1.93
N HIS A 55 7.76 15.77 -2.48
CA HIS A 55 7.19 15.21 -3.72
C HIS A 55 5.74 14.76 -3.52
N GLY A 56 5.46 13.98 -2.48
CA GLY A 56 4.14 13.44 -2.20
C GLY A 56 3.09 14.54 -1.97
N VAL A 57 3.44 15.57 -1.20
CA VAL A 57 2.55 16.73 -1.00
C VAL A 57 2.28 17.47 -2.32
N ARG A 58 3.31 17.65 -3.18
CA ARG A 58 3.12 18.28 -4.49
C ARG A 58 2.19 17.47 -5.39
N ILE A 59 2.32 16.13 -5.39
CA ILE A 59 1.47 15.26 -6.21
C ILE A 59 0.04 15.24 -5.64
N SER A 60 -0.14 15.03 -4.33
CA SER A 60 -1.46 14.93 -3.72
C SER A 60 -2.32 16.18 -3.91
N ARG A 61 -1.69 17.37 -3.96
CA ARG A 61 -2.40 18.65 -4.23
C ARG A 61 -3.06 18.71 -5.62
N GLN A 62 -2.67 17.86 -6.56
CA GLN A 62 -3.26 17.78 -7.89
C GLN A 62 -4.57 16.97 -7.92
N TYR A 63 -4.87 16.28 -6.82
CA TYR A 63 -6.05 15.42 -6.68
C TYR A 63 -6.95 15.92 -5.56
N PRO A 64 -8.22 16.19 -5.84
CA PRO A 64 -9.15 16.80 -4.87
C PRO A 64 -9.18 16.02 -3.55
N ARG A 65 -9.00 16.73 -2.45
CA ARG A 65 -9.03 16.22 -1.07
C ARG A 65 -8.00 15.13 -0.74
N SER A 66 -7.13 14.75 -1.69
CA SER A 66 -6.04 13.81 -1.41
C SER A 66 -4.92 14.48 -0.64
N ARG A 67 -4.24 13.72 0.24
CA ARG A 67 -3.17 14.24 1.10
C ARG A 67 -2.05 13.24 1.29
N PHE A 68 -0.83 13.76 1.50
CA PHE A 68 0.34 12.97 1.86
C PHE A 68 0.59 13.09 3.36
N ILE A 69 0.70 11.95 4.04
CA ILE A 69 0.85 11.83 5.49
C ILE A 69 2.23 11.25 5.79
N ALA A 70 3.05 12.01 6.51
CA ALA A 70 4.34 11.55 7.01
C ALA A 70 4.14 10.88 8.37
N GLY A 71 4.23 9.56 8.43
CA GLY A 71 3.98 8.81 9.66
C GLY A 71 3.69 7.33 9.41
N SER A 72 3.30 6.64 10.47
CA SER A 72 2.91 5.23 10.41
C SER A 72 1.44 5.07 10.00
N VAL A 73 1.14 3.99 9.28
CA VAL A 73 -0.25 3.60 9.01
C VAL A 73 -1.02 3.35 10.32
N THR A 74 -0.35 2.95 11.40
CA THR A 74 -0.96 2.70 12.70
C THR A 74 -1.53 3.94 13.38
N GLU A 75 -1.21 5.13 12.88
CA GLU A 75 -1.74 6.42 13.36
C GLU A 75 -3.05 6.83 12.68
N LEU A 76 -3.48 6.08 11.66
CA LEU A 76 -4.66 6.41 10.88
C LEU A 76 -5.93 5.74 11.46
N PRO A 77 -6.99 6.49 11.67
CA PRO A 77 -8.21 5.94 12.29
C PRO A 77 -9.10 5.13 11.32
N GLY A 78 -8.99 5.35 10.00
CA GLY A 78 -9.93 4.84 9.00
C GLY A 78 -11.32 5.52 9.07
N PRO A 79 -12.39 4.95 8.48
CA PRO A 79 -12.34 3.77 7.61
C PRO A 79 -11.89 4.10 6.18
N TYR A 80 -11.32 3.09 5.49
CA TYR A 80 -10.90 3.17 4.08
C TYR A 80 -11.64 2.13 3.24
N GLY A 81 -12.16 2.56 2.08
CA GLY A 81 -12.87 1.66 1.18
C GLY A 81 -11.96 0.84 0.27
N PHE A 82 -10.77 1.36 -0.01
CA PHE A 82 -9.78 0.71 -0.85
C PHE A 82 -8.38 0.99 -0.32
N VAL A 83 -7.60 -0.07 -0.10
CA VAL A 83 -6.24 0.05 0.42
C VAL A 83 -5.27 -0.64 -0.52
N THR A 84 -4.19 0.04 -0.88
CA THR A 84 -3.03 -0.55 -1.56
C THR A 84 -1.84 -0.62 -0.61
N TRP A 85 -1.11 -1.73 -0.68
CA TRP A 85 0.14 -1.92 0.04
C TRP A 85 1.16 -2.57 -0.90
N ILE A 86 1.93 -1.74 -1.56
CA ILE A 86 2.85 -2.17 -2.61
C ILE A 86 4.25 -2.34 -2.03
N LEU A 87 4.77 -3.55 -2.09
CA LEU A 87 6.08 -3.94 -1.58
C LEU A 87 6.24 -3.64 -0.08
N PRO A 88 5.36 -4.20 0.77
CA PRO A 88 5.49 -4.07 2.21
C PRO A 88 6.82 -4.65 2.70
N PHE A 89 7.36 -4.08 3.78
CA PHE A 89 8.53 -4.66 4.46
C PHE A 89 8.10 -5.85 5.33
N ILE A 90 7.82 -6.97 4.70
CA ILE A 90 7.47 -8.24 5.36
C ILE A 90 8.64 -9.21 5.46
N ASP A 91 9.72 -8.94 4.74
CA ASP A 91 11.04 -9.53 4.90
C ASP A 91 11.97 -8.48 5.54
N PRO A 92 12.76 -8.82 6.57
CA PRO A 92 13.66 -7.87 7.23
C PRO A 92 14.80 -7.39 6.33
N ALA A 93 15.22 -8.17 5.33
CA ALA A 93 16.35 -7.82 4.47
C ALA A 93 16.13 -6.54 3.64
N PRO A 94 14.97 -6.32 2.97
CA PRO A 94 14.68 -5.04 2.31
C PRO A 94 14.67 -3.84 3.27
N LEU A 95 14.11 -3.99 4.46
CA LEU A 95 14.07 -2.92 5.45
C LEU A 95 15.49 -2.50 5.87
N ALA A 96 16.36 -3.47 6.15
CA ALA A 96 17.76 -3.23 6.49
C ALA A 96 18.53 -2.59 5.33
N ALA A 97 18.34 -3.07 4.10
CA ALA A 97 18.95 -2.51 2.89
C ALA A 97 18.54 -1.04 2.65
N TRP A 98 17.36 -0.64 3.12
CA TRP A 98 16.90 0.76 3.09
C TRP A 98 17.42 1.58 4.26
N GLY A 99 18.18 0.99 5.20
CA GLY A 99 18.73 1.66 6.37
C GLY A 99 17.66 2.10 7.37
N LEU A 100 16.54 1.41 7.40
CA LEU A 100 15.48 1.66 8.37
C LEU A 100 15.74 0.89 9.67
N PRO A 101 15.38 1.47 10.83
CA PRO A 101 15.57 0.79 12.12
C PRO A 101 14.73 -0.49 12.23
N ASN A 102 15.30 -1.54 12.81
CA ASN A 102 14.62 -2.84 13.00
C ASN A 102 13.31 -2.73 13.81
N ARG A 103 13.16 -1.71 14.68
CA ARG A 103 11.90 -1.47 15.41
C ARG A 103 10.70 -1.14 14.51
N LEU A 104 10.94 -0.85 13.22
CA LEU A 104 9.88 -0.65 12.22
C LEU A 104 9.48 -1.94 11.52
N TYR A 105 10.16 -3.07 11.83
CA TYR A 105 9.81 -4.37 11.32
C TYR A 105 8.71 -5.01 12.19
N GLU A 106 7.48 -4.68 11.90
CA GLU A 106 6.29 -5.17 12.62
C GLU A 106 5.19 -5.58 11.61
N PRO A 107 5.47 -6.50 10.67
CA PRO A 107 4.57 -6.76 9.54
C PRO A 107 3.19 -7.27 9.98
N GLU A 108 3.11 -8.13 10.99
CA GLU A 108 1.87 -8.65 11.52
C GLU A 108 1.02 -7.54 12.16
N ARG A 109 1.61 -6.73 13.04
CA ARG A 109 0.93 -5.58 13.67
C ARG A 109 0.43 -4.56 12.66
N LEU A 110 1.23 -4.29 11.64
CA LEU A 110 0.85 -3.37 10.56
C LEU A 110 -0.33 -3.92 9.76
N LEU A 111 -0.30 -5.21 9.39
CA LEU A 111 -1.39 -5.85 8.65
C LEU A 111 -2.67 -5.95 9.49
N GLU A 112 -2.55 -6.27 10.78
CA GLU A 112 -3.68 -6.27 11.71
C GLU A 112 -4.34 -4.89 11.81
N HIS A 113 -3.53 -3.82 11.90
CA HIS A 113 -4.06 -2.47 11.89
C HIS A 113 -4.74 -2.13 10.56
N VAL A 114 -4.13 -2.46 9.43
CA VAL A 114 -4.72 -2.27 8.09
C VAL A 114 -6.05 -3.01 7.97
N LYS A 115 -6.12 -4.27 8.44
CA LYS A 115 -7.37 -5.04 8.51
C LYS A 115 -8.48 -4.28 9.24
N ARG A 116 -8.15 -3.66 10.39
CA ARG A 116 -9.11 -2.96 11.25
C ARG A 116 -9.63 -1.65 10.65
N ILE A 117 -8.81 -0.93 9.88
CA ILE A 117 -9.18 0.38 9.31
C ILE A 117 -9.83 0.29 7.92
N ILE A 118 -10.01 -0.90 7.39
CA ILE A 118 -10.77 -1.11 6.15
C ILE A 118 -12.26 -1.13 6.48
N ALA A 119 -13.05 -0.39 5.71
CA ALA A 119 -14.50 -0.37 5.85
C ALA A 119 -15.12 -1.75 5.56
N PRO A 120 -16.27 -2.09 6.14
CA PRO A 120 -17.02 -3.27 5.73
C PRO A 120 -17.21 -3.31 4.20
N GLY A 121 -16.94 -4.45 3.57
CA GLY A 121 -16.93 -4.60 2.11
C GLY A 121 -15.77 -3.92 1.39
N GLY A 122 -14.89 -3.21 2.10
CA GLY A 122 -13.70 -2.57 1.54
C GLY A 122 -12.65 -3.58 1.09
N THR A 123 -11.71 -3.13 0.26
CA THR A 123 -10.73 -4.02 -0.39
C THR A 123 -9.30 -3.63 -0.06
N LEU A 124 -8.47 -4.63 0.25
CA LEU A 124 -7.01 -4.54 0.37
C LEU A 124 -6.36 -5.21 -0.85
N PHE A 125 -5.46 -4.48 -1.50
CA PHE A 125 -4.53 -5.03 -2.49
C PHE A 125 -3.10 -5.00 -1.94
N VAL A 126 -2.43 -6.15 -1.96
CA VAL A 126 -1.02 -6.27 -1.58
C VAL A 126 -0.22 -6.77 -2.77
N VAL A 127 0.93 -6.15 -3.03
CA VAL A 127 1.86 -6.58 -4.07
C VAL A 127 3.19 -6.92 -3.43
N ASN A 128 3.63 -8.16 -3.58
CA ASN A 128 4.90 -8.68 -3.07
C ASN A 128 5.94 -8.82 -4.18
N GLN A 129 7.21 -8.84 -3.81
CA GLN A 129 8.34 -9.05 -4.71
C GLN A 129 8.93 -10.44 -4.54
N GLY A 130 8.77 -11.29 -5.57
CA GLY A 130 9.28 -12.65 -5.56
C GLY A 130 8.46 -13.60 -4.69
N GLU A 131 8.81 -14.88 -4.77
CA GLU A 131 8.07 -15.96 -4.10
C GLU A 131 8.24 -15.92 -2.57
N VAL A 132 9.41 -15.55 -2.08
CA VAL A 132 9.68 -15.48 -0.63
C VAL A 132 8.73 -14.51 0.06
N GLU A 133 8.60 -13.27 -0.44
CA GLU A 133 7.65 -12.31 0.13
C GLU A 133 6.20 -12.77 -0.07
N TYR A 134 5.88 -13.44 -1.18
CA TYR A 134 4.56 -14.00 -1.43
C TYR A 134 4.18 -15.04 -0.37
N ASP A 135 5.08 -15.96 -0.03
CA ASP A 135 4.85 -17.00 0.99
C ASP A 135 4.74 -16.41 2.40
N ILE A 136 5.59 -15.44 2.74
CA ILE A 136 5.50 -14.70 4.02
C ILE A 136 4.14 -14.01 4.12
N GLN A 137 3.72 -13.32 3.07
CA GLN A 137 2.42 -12.62 3.05
C GLN A 137 1.25 -13.58 3.23
N HIS A 138 1.30 -14.75 2.59
CA HIS A 138 0.29 -15.80 2.79
C HIS A 138 0.23 -16.26 4.25
N GLY A 139 1.39 -16.47 4.89
CA GLY A 139 1.48 -16.79 6.31
C GLY A 139 0.84 -15.73 7.20
N LEU A 140 1.10 -14.44 6.92
CA LEU A 140 0.53 -13.32 7.65
C LEU A 140 -1.00 -13.25 7.51
N PHE A 141 -1.54 -13.47 6.31
CA PHE A 141 -2.99 -13.52 6.10
C PHE A 141 -3.63 -14.65 6.91
N ARG A 142 -3.01 -15.83 6.92
CA ARG A 142 -3.51 -16.97 7.71
C ARG A 142 -3.46 -16.71 9.21
N ALA A 143 -2.39 -16.13 9.72
CA ALA A 143 -2.22 -15.80 11.14
C ALA A 143 -3.29 -14.81 11.64
N LEU A 144 -3.80 -13.95 10.75
CA LEU A 144 -4.83 -12.97 11.07
C LEU A 144 -6.24 -13.37 10.61
N ASP A 145 -6.48 -14.63 10.25
CA ASP A 145 -7.78 -15.12 9.75
C ASP A 145 -8.32 -14.26 8.58
N MET A 146 -7.43 -13.89 7.66
CA MET A 146 -7.78 -13.15 6.46
C MET A 146 -7.82 -14.09 5.25
N SER A 147 -9.02 -14.40 4.76
CA SER A 147 -9.21 -15.22 3.54
C SER A 147 -8.88 -14.41 2.28
N ALA A 148 -7.59 -14.15 2.08
CA ALA A 148 -7.11 -13.42 0.91
C ALA A 148 -7.05 -14.31 -0.33
N THR A 149 -7.46 -13.76 -1.48
CA THR A 149 -7.43 -14.42 -2.77
C THR A 149 -6.13 -14.12 -3.49
N PRO A 150 -5.31 -15.11 -3.87
CA PRO A 150 -4.15 -14.87 -4.71
C PRO A 150 -4.61 -14.51 -6.12
N LEU A 151 -4.07 -13.43 -6.67
CA LEU A 151 -4.31 -13.00 -8.04
C LEU A 151 -3.17 -13.43 -8.98
N GLY A 152 -2.14 -14.04 -8.41
CA GLY A 152 -1.00 -14.56 -9.15
C GLY A 152 0.04 -13.49 -9.52
N LYS A 153 0.89 -13.85 -10.47
CA LYS A 153 1.95 -12.99 -11.00
C LYS A 153 1.34 -11.89 -11.86
N ILE A 154 1.80 -10.66 -11.63
CA ILE A 154 1.41 -9.51 -12.46
C ILE A 154 2.54 -9.13 -13.41
N GLU A 155 2.16 -8.73 -14.62
CA GLU A 155 3.05 -8.26 -15.65
C GLU A 155 2.78 -6.79 -15.97
N SER A 156 3.82 -6.04 -16.35
CA SER A 156 3.68 -4.67 -16.81
C SER A 156 3.80 -4.61 -18.33
N ALA A 157 2.79 -4.04 -18.98
CA ALA A 157 2.82 -3.80 -20.42
C ALA A 157 3.76 -2.64 -20.81
N VAL A 158 4.19 -1.83 -19.84
CA VAL A 158 4.98 -0.62 -20.08
C VAL A 158 6.47 -0.85 -19.84
N SER A 159 6.79 -1.60 -18.78
CA SER A 159 8.19 -1.88 -18.42
C SER A 159 8.26 -3.21 -17.66
N PRO A 160 9.16 -4.12 -18.08
CA PRO A 160 9.31 -5.38 -17.36
C PRO A 160 9.81 -5.12 -15.94
N PHE A 161 9.26 -5.86 -14.98
CA PHE A 161 9.77 -5.83 -13.62
C PHE A 161 11.13 -6.55 -13.57
N LYS A 162 12.09 -5.97 -12.83
CA LYS A 162 13.39 -6.61 -12.59
C LYS A 162 13.26 -7.91 -11.75
N ARG A 163 12.21 -8.01 -10.97
CA ARG A 163 11.84 -9.19 -10.17
C ARG A 163 10.34 -9.38 -10.28
N ASP A 164 9.89 -10.60 -10.20
CA ASP A 164 8.48 -10.95 -10.26
C ASP A 164 7.67 -10.22 -9.21
N ARG A 165 6.44 -9.91 -9.53
CA ARG A 165 5.46 -9.29 -8.66
C ARG A 165 4.25 -10.19 -8.55
N TYR A 166 3.81 -10.44 -7.32
CA TYR A 166 2.65 -11.26 -7.00
C TYR A 166 1.63 -10.40 -6.27
N CYS A 167 0.36 -10.58 -6.60
CA CYS A 167 -0.72 -9.77 -6.07
C CYS A 167 -1.71 -10.60 -5.27
N TRP A 168 -2.19 -10.01 -4.17
CA TRP A 168 -3.25 -10.53 -3.33
C TRP A 168 -4.40 -9.53 -3.27
N ARG A 169 -5.60 -10.07 -3.14
CA ARG A 169 -6.80 -9.29 -2.81
C ARG A 169 -7.47 -9.88 -1.58
N TRP A 170 -7.78 -9.03 -0.63
CA TRP A 170 -8.65 -9.36 0.48
C TRP A 170 -9.81 -8.37 0.52
N THR A 171 -11.03 -8.87 0.84
CA THR A 171 -12.22 -8.03 1.01
C THR A 171 -12.69 -8.18 2.45
N ALA A 172 -12.88 -7.07 3.14
CA ALA A 172 -13.39 -7.06 4.50
C ALA A 172 -14.81 -7.63 4.53
N PRO A 173 -15.18 -8.42 5.54
CA PRO A 173 -16.57 -8.84 5.75
C PRO A 173 -17.51 -7.63 5.79
N ALA A 174 -18.76 -7.86 5.36
CA ALA A 174 -19.81 -6.85 5.39
C ALA A 174 -20.32 -6.59 6.81
#